data_ab89170274c58b332a521ef86a6b82de
#
_entry.id   ab89170274c58b332a521ef86a6b82de
#
_cell.length_a   1.000
_cell.length_b   1.000
_cell.length_c   1.000
_cell.angle_alpha   90.00
_cell.angle_beta   90.00
_cell.angle_gamma   90.00
#
_symmetry.space_group_name_H-M   'P 1'
#
loop_
_entity.id
_entity.type
_entity.pdbx_description
1 polymer ?
#
loop_
_entity_poly.entity_id
_entity_poly.type
_entity_poly.pdbx_seq_one_letter_code
_entity_poly.pdbx_strand_id
1 'polypeptide(L)'
;MLQAALIISLVAYVPGAVVFRLPIANRRNRSFLPAEERLFWSITLSVAFSSCVALLLATLSAYSIELVLWINGLISLALIVASKCNLRLDSPSPLLTRTALAPSILISISVVMFFFVPPAEYVIGGRDPGVYINEGIQITQRGSLVNTDGVIRPIPPDFKNLFFPTSQNPGYDMNLGYDSVRFMGFFIVDPDAGAVVGQFPHLYPTWVAIAYDTH
;
A
#
# COMPACT_ATOMS: atom_id res chain seq x y z
N MET A 1 -16.12 13.17 3.73
CA MET A 1 -15.61 13.83 2.52
C MET A 1 -14.32 14.63 2.78
N LEU A 2 -14.28 15.58 3.71
CA LEU A 2 -13.04 16.35 4.01
C LEU A 2 -11.90 15.45 4.47
N GLN A 3 -12.15 14.51 5.37
CA GLN A 3 -11.16 13.56 5.86
C GLN A 3 -10.60 12.68 4.73
N ALA A 4 -11.45 12.11 3.88
CA ALA A 4 -11.01 11.32 2.74
C ALA A 4 -10.15 12.14 1.77
N ALA A 5 -10.53 13.39 1.48
CA ALA A 5 -9.73 14.28 0.65
C ALA A 5 -8.35 14.59 1.26
N LEU A 6 -8.27 14.77 2.59
CA LEU A 6 -7.01 14.96 3.30
C LEU A 6 -6.12 13.72 3.20
N ILE A 7 -6.69 12.54 3.47
CA ILE A 7 -5.95 11.26 3.38
C ILE A 7 -5.42 11.07 1.98
N ILE A 8 -6.28 11.16 0.96
CA ILE A 8 -5.87 11.02 -0.44
C ILE A 8 -4.76 12.02 -0.79
N SER A 9 -4.88 13.27 -0.37
CA SER A 9 -3.86 14.29 -0.65
C SER A 9 -2.52 13.96 -0.01
N LEU A 10 -2.50 13.57 1.26
CA LEU A 10 -1.27 13.22 2.00
C LEU A 10 -0.67 11.88 1.58
N VAL A 11 -1.47 10.95 1.08
CA VAL A 11 -0.99 9.63 0.64
C VAL A 11 -0.58 9.65 -0.82
N ALA A 12 -1.41 10.23 -1.69
CA ALA A 12 -1.25 10.10 -3.13
C ALA A 12 -0.60 11.29 -3.83
N TYR A 13 -0.38 12.42 -3.14
CA TYR A 13 0.13 13.63 -3.83
C TYR A 13 1.24 14.38 -3.09
N VAL A 14 1.05 14.75 -1.83
CA VAL A 14 1.91 15.74 -1.15
C VAL A 14 3.36 15.28 -1.03
N PRO A 15 3.70 14.09 -0.49
CA PRO A 15 5.08 13.65 -0.36
C PRO A 15 5.82 13.64 -1.70
N GLY A 16 5.20 13.08 -2.70
CA GLY A 16 5.79 13.00 -4.05
C GLY A 16 5.92 14.38 -4.73
N ALA A 17 4.95 15.26 -4.53
CA ALA A 17 5.03 16.63 -5.04
C ALA A 17 6.18 17.41 -4.39
N VAL A 18 6.46 17.19 -3.11
CA VAL A 18 7.61 17.78 -2.43
C VAL A 18 8.92 17.20 -2.96
N VAL A 19 9.03 15.85 -2.97
CA VAL A 19 10.23 15.16 -3.48
C VAL A 19 10.54 15.57 -4.93
N PHE A 20 9.52 15.62 -5.78
CA PHE A 20 9.68 16.00 -7.18
C PHE A 20 10.23 17.43 -7.34
N ARG A 21 9.96 18.33 -6.42
CA ARG A 21 10.36 19.73 -6.46
C ARG A 21 11.67 20.03 -5.73
N LEU A 22 12.26 19.06 -5.05
CA LEU A 22 13.51 19.27 -4.31
C LEU A 22 14.63 19.79 -5.23
N PRO A 23 15.54 20.61 -4.73
CA PRO A 23 16.68 21.12 -5.47
C PRO A 23 17.82 20.08 -5.58
N ILE A 24 17.47 18.87 -6.04
CA ILE A 24 18.39 17.76 -6.28
C ILE A 24 18.68 17.58 -7.77
N ALA A 25 19.50 16.59 -8.12
CA ALA A 25 19.89 16.30 -9.50
C ALA A 25 18.74 16.40 -10.52
N ASN A 26 19.05 16.85 -11.71
CA ASN A 26 18.12 17.00 -12.85
C ASN A 26 16.95 18.00 -12.63
N ARG A 27 17.04 18.89 -11.64
CA ARG A 27 15.98 19.89 -11.40
C ARG A 27 15.65 20.70 -12.66
N ARG A 28 16.67 21.10 -13.44
CA ARG A 28 16.47 21.84 -14.69
C ARG A 28 15.62 21.05 -15.69
N ASN A 29 15.90 19.76 -15.87
CA ASN A 29 15.12 18.92 -16.78
C ASN A 29 13.68 18.78 -16.32
N ARG A 30 13.44 18.66 -15.00
CA ARG A 30 12.10 18.61 -14.42
C ARG A 30 11.31 19.90 -14.61
N SER A 31 11.97 21.05 -14.70
CA SER A 31 11.30 22.32 -14.94
C SER A 31 10.84 22.51 -16.41
N PHE A 32 11.32 21.69 -17.33
CA PHE A 32 10.83 21.67 -18.71
C PHE A 32 9.66 20.72 -18.95
N LEU A 33 9.35 19.84 -17.98
CA LEU A 33 8.26 18.89 -18.13
C LEU A 33 6.89 19.60 -18.16
N PRO A 34 5.96 19.15 -18.99
CA PRO A 34 4.59 19.66 -18.98
C PRO A 34 3.88 19.37 -17.65
N ALA A 35 2.78 20.06 -17.39
CA ALA A 35 2.08 19.98 -16.11
C ALA A 35 1.60 18.57 -15.79
N GLU A 36 1.17 17.83 -16.81
CA GLU A 36 0.67 16.46 -16.70
C GLU A 36 1.76 15.48 -16.25
N GLU A 37 2.96 15.59 -16.80
CA GLU A 37 4.09 14.77 -16.40
C GLU A 37 4.55 15.12 -14.98
N ARG A 38 4.52 16.38 -14.60
CA ARG A 38 4.80 16.80 -13.22
C ARG A 38 3.78 16.22 -12.25
N LEU A 39 2.51 16.21 -12.63
CA LEU A 39 1.44 15.61 -11.84
C LEU A 39 1.63 14.09 -11.73
N PHE A 40 1.87 13.43 -12.86
CA PHE A 40 2.13 12.00 -12.91
C PHE A 40 3.28 11.59 -11.99
N TRP A 41 4.43 12.26 -12.10
CA TRP A 41 5.58 11.95 -11.25
C TRP A 41 5.33 12.29 -9.78
N SER A 42 4.59 13.35 -9.48
CA SER A 42 4.22 13.69 -8.11
C SER A 42 3.36 12.60 -7.49
N ILE A 43 2.37 12.09 -8.21
CA ILE A 43 1.51 10.99 -7.76
C ILE A 43 2.33 9.70 -7.62
N THR A 44 3.10 9.32 -8.64
CA THR A 44 3.89 8.08 -8.63
C THR A 44 4.87 8.04 -7.46
N LEU A 45 5.61 9.12 -7.22
CA LEU A 45 6.54 9.21 -6.11
C LEU A 45 5.82 9.18 -4.75
N SER A 46 4.66 9.82 -4.66
CA SER A 46 3.86 9.82 -3.43
C SER A 46 3.33 8.44 -3.10
N VAL A 47 2.75 7.76 -4.10
CA VAL A 47 2.26 6.40 -3.99
C VAL A 47 3.38 5.45 -3.57
N ALA A 48 4.54 5.52 -4.23
CA ALA A 48 5.70 4.69 -3.88
C ALA A 48 6.17 4.95 -2.45
N PHE A 49 6.28 6.21 -2.05
CA PHE A 49 6.70 6.60 -0.71
C PHE A 49 5.71 6.11 0.36
N SER A 50 4.42 6.39 0.18
CA SER A 50 3.36 5.97 1.11
C SER A 50 3.26 4.46 1.22
N SER A 51 3.48 3.74 0.11
CA SER A 51 3.54 2.27 0.10
C SER A 51 4.68 1.76 0.98
N CYS A 52 5.87 2.36 0.87
CA CYS A 52 7.01 1.98 1.71
C CYS A 52 6.73 2.25 3.19
N VAL A 53 6.15 3.41 3.53
CA VAL A 53 5.81 3.76 4.91
C VAL A 53 4.77 2.79 5.47
N ALA A 54 3.67 2.59 4.77
CA ALA A 54 2.58 1.73 5.23
C ALA A 54 3.01 0.26 5.37
N LEU A 55 3.76 -0.25 4.39
CA LEU A 55 4.29 -1.61 4.43
C LEU A 55 5.30 -1.79 5.59
N LEU A 56 6.19 -0.83 5.81
CA LEU A 56 7.13 -0.83 6.93
C LEU A 56 6.38 -0.86 8.26
N LEU A 57 5.38 0.00 8.43
CA LEU A 57 4.57 0.04 9.65
C LEU A 57 3.83 -1.29 9.89
N ALA A 58 3.25 -1.87 8.85
CA ALA A 58 2.58 -3.16 8.94
C ALA A 58 3.55 -4.31 9.30
N THR A 59 4.76 -4.28 8.74
CA THR A 59 5.82 -5.24 9.08
C THR A 59 6.27 -5.10 10.55
N LEU A 60 6.30 -3.88 11.08
CA LEU A 60 6.64 -3.59 12.47
C LEU A 60 5.44 -3.74 13.43
N SER A 61 4.30 -4.23 12.95
CA SER A 61 3.06 -4.35 13.74
C SER A 61 2.60 -3.02 14.36
N ALA A 62 2.80 -1.94 13.64
CA ALA A 62 2.50 -0.57 14.07
C ALA A 62 1.68 0.20 13.02
N TYR A 63 1.06 -0.48 12.07
CA TYR A 63 0.25 0.19 11.06
C TYR A 63 -0.96 0.85 11.71
N SER A 64 -1.12 2.13 11.42
CA SER A 64 -2.39 2.85 11.50
C SER A 64 -2.37 3.95 10.45
N ILE A 65 -3.52 4.31 9.93
CA ILE A 65 -3.62 5.36 8.90
C ILE A 65 -3.12 6.70 9.44
N GLU A 66 -3.35 6.99 10.71
CA GLU A 66 -2.88 8.20 11.37
C GLU A 66 -1.36 8.28 11.36
N LEU A 67 -0.66 7.18 11.68
CA LEU A 67 0.81 7.15 11.63
C LEU A 67 1.33 7.32 10.20
N VAL A 68 0.69 6.71 9.21
CA VAL A 68 1.03 6.92 7.79
C VAL A 68 0.91 8.41 7.45
N LEU A 69 -0.19 9.05 7.84
CA LEU A 69 -0.42 10.48 7.57
C LEU A 69 0.58 11.37 8.30
N TRP A 70 0.87 11.10 9.58
CA TRP A 70 1.86 11.84 10.36
C TRP A 70 3.26 11.71 9.75
N ILE A 71 3.69 10.51 9.38
CA ILE A 71 5.00 10.30 8.79
C ILE A 71 5.10 11.01 7.45
N ASN A 72 4.10 10.84 6.58
CA ASN A 72 4.04 11.52 5.28
C ASN A 72 4.08 13.05 5.44
N GLY A 73 3.31 13.59 6.38
CA GLY A 73 3.25 15.02 6.68
C GLY A 73 4.57 15.56 7.25
N LEU A 74 5.11 14.89 8.27
CA LEU A 74 6.35 15.31 8.92
C LEU A 74 7.55 15.22 7.97
N ILE A 75 7.69 14.16 7.20
CA ILE A 75 8.77 14.05 6.23
C ILE A 75 8.62 15.10 5.12
N SER A 76 7.41 15.33 4.64
CA SER A 76 7.15 16.38 3.66
C SER A 76 7.53 17.76 4.21
N LEU A 77 7.13 18.07 5.45
CA LEU A 77 7.48 19.31 6.11
C LEU A 77 9.00 19.46 6.32
N ALA A 78 9.65 18.39 6.77
CA ALA A 78 11.11 18.37 6.96
C ALA A 78 11.85 18.65 5.65
N LEU A 79 11.41 18.03 4.54
CA LEU A 79 11.98 18.28 3.22
C LEU A 79 11.74 19.69 2.72
N ILE A 80 10.58 20.29 2.99
CA ILE A 80 10.28 21.68 2.66
C ILE A 80 11.24 22.61 3.41
N VAL A 81 11.39 22.42 4.71
CA VAL A 81 12.29 23.22 5.55
C VAL A 81 13.75 23.03 5.11
N ALA A 82 14.19 21.78 4.93
CA ALA A 82 15.56 21.48 4.50
C ALA A 82 15.90 22.07 3.13
N SER A 83 14.91 22.15 2.24
CA SER A 83 15.07 22.83 0.93
C SER A 83 15.03 24.35 1.03
N LYS A 84 14.95 24.93 2.23
CA LYS A 84 14.75 26.36 2.48
C LYS A 84 13.54 26.93 1.72
N CYS A 85 12.47 26.15 1.64
CA CYS A 85 11.25 26.43 0.88
C CYS A 85 11.49 26.66 -0.62
N ASN A 86 12.64 26.24 -1.16
CA ASN A 86 12.99 26.40 -2.57
C ASN A 86 12.41 25.28 -3.44
N LEU A 87 11.09 25.19 -3.46
CA LEU A 87 10.33 24.15 -4.21
C LEU A 87 9.74 24.69 -5.52
N ARG A 88 9.99 25.96 -5.85
CA ARG A 88 9.43 26.58 -7.04
C ARG A 88 10.15 26.06 -8.29
N LEU A 89 9.43 25.38 -9.16
CA LEU A 89 9.87 25.09 -10.52
C LEU A 89 9.43 26.22 -11.45
N ASP A 90 10.17 26.41 -12.53
CA ASP A 90 9.77 27.35 -13.58
C ASP A 90 8.41 26.97 -14.14
N SER A 91 7.70 27.94 -14.72
CA SER A 91 6.38 27.70 -15.29
C SER A 91 6.42 26.54 -16.26
N PRO A 92 5.45 25.61 -16.19
CA PRO A 92 5.39 24.51 -17.12
C PRO A 92 5.20 25.01 -18.54
N SER A 93 5.75 24.30 -19.52
CA SER A 93 5.47 24.55 -20.92
C SER A 93 3.96 24.57 -21.17
N PRO A 94 3.40 25.55 -21.88
CA PRO A 94 1.96 25.83 -21.89
C PRO A 94 1.12 24.88 -22.74
N LEU A 95 1.60 23.74 -23.17
CA LEU A 95 0.87 22.93 -24.13
C LEU A 95 0.45 21.57 -23.58
N LEU A 96 -0.87 21.45 -23.35
CA LEU A 96 -1.55 20.17 -23.59
C LEU A 96 -1.31 19.79 -25.06
N THR A 97 -0.28 19.01 -25.31
CA THR A 97 -0.14 18.37 -26.63
C THR A 97 -1.29 17.37 -26.79
N ARG A 98 -1.72 17.12 -28.03
CA ARG A 98 -2.74 16.08 -28.32
C ARG A 98 -2.40 14.72 -27.69
N THR A 99 -1.14 14.45 -27.44
CA THR A 99 -0.63 13.25 -26.75
C THR A 99 -0.92 13.22 -25.25
N ALA A 100 -1.11 14.37 -24.60
CA ALA A 100 -1.48 14.44 -23.17
C ALA A 100 -2.98 14.25 -22.92
N LEU A 101 -3.82 14.44 -23.93
CA LEU A 101 -5.27 14.20 -23.81
C LEU A 101 -5.61 12.74 -23.51
N ALA A 102 -4.92 11.78 -24.12
CA ALA A 102 -5.20 10.37 -23.91
C ALA A 102 -4.96 9.91 -22.45
N PRO A 103 -3.82 10.22 -21.80
CA PRO A 103 -3.64 9.93 -20.37
C PRO A 103 -4.66 10.65 -19.48
N SER A 104 -4.99 11.90 -19.78
CA SER A 104 -5.97 12.65 -18.99
C SER A 104 -7.38 12.06 -19.08
N ILE A 105 -7.78 11.60 -20.27
CA ILE A 105 -9.05 10.89 -20.47
C ILE A 105 -9.05 9.56 -19.73
N LEU A 106 -7.95 8.79 -19.80
CA LEU A 106 -7.81 7.52 -19.08
C LEU A 106 -7.91 7.70 -17.57
N ILE A 107 -7.23 8.69 -17.01
CA ILE A 107 -7.30 9.04 -15.59
C ILE A 107 -8.73 9.44 -15.23
N SER A 108 -9.36 10.30 -16.03
CA SER A 108 -10.74 10.73 -15.78
C SER A 108 -11.73 9.56 -15.81
N ILE A 109 -11.59 8.66 -16.79
CA ILE A 109 -12.40 7.44 -16.87
C ILE A 109 -12.16 6.56 -15.65
N SER A 110 -10.90 6.36 -15.23
CA SER A 110 -10.56 5.56 -14.04
C SER A 110 -11.16 6.14 -12.77
N VAL A 111 -11.11 7.46 -12.61
CA VAL A 111 -11.73 8.16 -11.48
C VAL A 111 -13.25 8.01 -11.50
N VAL A 112 -13.87 8.21 -12.66
CA VAL A 112 -15.33 8.01 -12.83
C VAL A 112 -15.72 6.56 -12.53
N MET A 113 -14.98 5.58 -13.07
CA MET A 113 -15.22 4.17 -12.80
C MET A 113 -15.10 3.86 -11.31
N PHE A 114 -14.07 4.39 -10.65
CA PHE A 114 -13.87 4.20 -9.20
C PHE A 114 -15.04 4.73 -8.36
N PHE A 115 -15.61 5.88 -8.72
CA PHE A 115 -16.69 6.47 -7.96
C PHE A 115 -18.09 5.98 -8.33
N PHE A 116 -18.30 5.54 -9.57
CA PHE A 116 -19.64 5.19 -10.08
C PHE A 116 -19.87 3.70 -10.29
N VAL A 117 -18.81 2.88 -10.30
CA VAL A 117 -18.95 1.42 -10.30
C VAL A 117 -18.74 0.95 -8.87
N PRO A 118 -19.81 0.54 -8.15
CA PRO A 118 -19.64 0.09 -6.77
C PRO A 118 -18.73 -1.12 -6.75
N PRO A 119 -17.69 -1.13 -5.88
CA PRO A 119 -16.84 -2.29 -5.73
C PRO A 119 -17.68 -3.47 -5.23
N ALA A 120 -17.51 -4.63 -5.86
CA ALA A 120 -18.13 -5.84 -5.35
C ALA A 120 -17.47 -6.20 -4.01
N GLU A 121 -18.28 -6.45 -2.98
CA GLU A 121 -17.78 -7.01 -1.73
C GLU A 121 -17.32 -8.46 -1.98
N TYR A 122 -16.03 -8.67 -1.91
CA TYR A 122 -15.42 -9.98 -2.15
C TYR A 122 -14.70 -10.47 -0.89
N VAL A 123 -15.47 -10.90 0.09
CA VAL A 123 -14.97 -11.32 1.41
C VAL A 123 -14.70 -12.85 1.47
N ILE A 124 -15.00 -13.58 0.41
CA ILE A 124 -14.82 -15.03 0.38
C ILE A 124 -13.32 -15.35 0.33
N GLY A 125 -12.81 -15.95 1.41
CA GLY A 125 -11.46 -16.50 1.47
C GLY A 125 -11.26 -17.66 0.48
N GLY A 126 -10.01 -18.05 0.25
CA GLY A 126 -9.67 -19.22 -0.56
C GLY A 126 -9.49 -18.97 -2.04
N ARG A 127 -9.60 -17.73 -2.51
CA ARG A 127 -9.20 -17.27 -3.85
C ARG A 127 -8.41 -15.98 -3.74
N ASP A 128 -7.55 -15.74 -4.72
CA ASP A 128 -6.59 -14.63 -4.71
C ASP A 128 -7.19 -13.27 -4.33
N PRO A 129 -8.31 -12.81 -4.93
CA PRO A 129 -8.91 -11.54 -4.53
C PRO A 129 -9.34 -11.51 -3.05
N GLY A 130 -9.89 -12.62 -2.55
CA GLY A 130 -10.31 -12.73 -1.15
C GLY A 130 -9.12 -12.70 -0.19
N VAL A 131 -8.00 -13.30 -0.55
CA VAL A 131 -6.76 -13.24 0.27
C VAL A 131 -6.28 -11.81 0.40
N TYR A 132 -6.16 -11.07 -0.70
CA TYR A 132 -5.72 -9.68 -0.68
C TYR A 132 -6.63 -8.78 0.16
N ILE A 133 -7.96 -8.93 0.00
CA ILE A 133 -8.93 -8.13 0.76
C ILE A 133 -8.88 -8.47 2.24
N ASN A 134 -8.90 -9.76 2.59
CA ASN A 134 -8.86 -10.19 3.99
C ASN A 134 -7.56 -9.77 4.67
N GLU A 135 -6.44 -9.88 4.00
CA GLU A 135 -5.16 -9.42 4.53
C GLU A 135 -5.14 -7.90 4.73
N GLY A 136 -5.66 -7.12 3.78
CA GLY A 136 -5.78 -5.67 3.90
C GLY A 136 -6.65 -5.26 5.09
N ILE A 137 -7.80 -5.91 5.28
CA ILE A 137 -8.67 -5.68 6.43
C ILE A 137 -7.97 -6.06 7.75
N GLN A 138 -7.22 -7.17 7.77
CA GLN A 138 -6.45 -7.55 8.96
C GLN A 138 -5.35 -6.56 9.29
N ILE A 139 -4.66 -6.01 8.29
CA ILE A 139 -3.66 -4.95 8.49
C ILE A 139 -4.31 -3.74 9.17
N THR A 140 -5.46 -3.29 8.69
CA THR A 140 -6.21 -2.19 9.31
C THR A 140 -6.63 -2.50 10.75
N GLN A 141 -7.20 -3.67 10.99
CA GLN A 141 -7.76 -4.01 12.29
C GLN A 141 -6.70 -4.37 13.35
N ARG A 142 -5.54 -4.88 12.94
CA ARG A 142 -4.51 -5.42 13.82
C ARG A 142 -3.18 -4.70 13.76
N GLY A 143 -3.01 -3.83 12.79
CA GLY A 143 -1.77 -3.08 12.57
C GLY A 143 -0.60 -3.92 12.07
N SER A 144 -0.81 -5.18 11.65
CA SER A 144 0.26 -6.13 11.39
C SER A 144 0.02 -6.97 10.14
N LEU A 145 1.12 -7.33 9.46
CA LEU A 145 1.11 -8.34 8.38
C LEU A 145 0.94 -9.75 8.95
N VAL A 146 1.71 -10.06 10.00
CA VAL A 146 1.65 -11.36 10.66
C VAL A 146 0.66 -11.27 11.82
N ASN A 147 -0.36 -12.11 11.79
CA ASN A 147 -1.44 -12.09 12.76
C ASN A 147 -1.51 -13.38 13.55
N THR A 148 -1.95 -13.32 14.81
CA THR A 148 -2.19 -14.51 15.62
C THR A 148 -3.58 -15.07 15.35
N ASP A 149 -3.63 -16.33 14.92
CA ASP A 149 -4.87 -17.09 14.72
C ASP A 149 -5.29 -17.77 16.03
N GLY A 150 -6.49 -17.42 16.50
CA GLY A 150 -7.05 -17.96 17.75
C GLY A 150 -7.42 -19.44 17.69
N VAL A 151 -7.43 -20.07 16.52
CA VAL A 151 -7.71 -21.49 16.34
C VAL A 151 -6.43 -22.32 16.40
N ILE A 152 -5.33 -21.83 15.82
CA ILE A 152 -4.06 -22.57 15.81
C ILE A 152 -3.40 -22.57 17.17
N ARG A 153 -3.34 -21.39 17.81
CA ARG A 153 -2.61 -21.19 19.08
C ARG A 153 -2.98 -22.16 20.20
N PRO A 154 -4.28 -22.46 20.48
CA PRO A 154 -4.66 -23.34 21.59
C PRO A 154 -4.46 -24.82 21.31
N ILE A 155 -4.13 -25.23 20.09
CA ILE A 155 -3.96 -26.65 19.75
C ILE A 155 -2.62 -27.13 20.36
N PRO A 156 -2.62 -28.21 21.16
CA PRO A 156 -1.40 -28.78 21.69
C PRO A 156 -0.43 -29.18 20.56
N PRO A 157 0.90 -29.00 20.75
CA PRO A 157 1.91 -29.26 19.71
C PRO A 157 1.78 -30.65 19.06
N ASP A 158 1.53 -31.68 19.86
CA ASP A 158 1.41 -33.06 19.39
C ASP A 158 0.25 -33.28 18.41
N PHE A 159 -0.77 -32.43 18.43
CA PHE A 159 -1.94 -32.51 17.56
C PHE A 159 -1.90 -31.54 16.40
N LYS A 160 -1.00 -30.54 16.39
CA LYS A 160 -0.96 -29.52 15.34
C LYS A 160 -0.78 -30.12 13.96
N ASN A 161 0.10 -31.12 13.83
CA ASN A 161 0.36 -31.78 12.54
C ASN A 161 -0.84 -32.58 12.00
N LEU A 162 -1.83 -32.93 12.83
CA LEU A 162 -3.07 -33.57 12.37
C LEU A 162 -4.00 -32.58 11.65
N PHE A 163 -4.01 -31.33 12.11
CA PHE A 163 -4.88 -30.29 11.57
C PHE A 163 -4.17 -29.44 10.52
N PHE A 164 -2.88 -29.24 10.71
CA PHE A 164 -2.03 -28.43 9.84
C PHE A 164 -0.75 -29.19 9.52
N PRO A 165 -0.83 -30.20 8.65
CA PRO A 165 0.34 -31.00 8.31
C PRO A 165 1.44 -30.12 7.71
N THR A 166 2.63 -30.21 8.27
CA THR A 166 3.85 -29.66 7.68
C THR A 166 3.91 -30.12 6.23
N SER A 167 4.08 -29.21 5.30
CA SER A 167 3.76 -29.44 3.90
C SER A 167 4.61 -30.60 3.33
N GLN A 168 4.00 -31.73 3.16
CA GLN A 168 4.47 -32.77 2.24
C GLN A 168 4.05 -32.45 0.80
N ASN A 169 3.57 -31.23 0.56
CA ASN A 169 3.09 -30.83 -0.76
C ASN A 169 4.28 -30.40 -1.61
N PRO A 170 4.71 -31.18 -2.61
CA PRO A 170 5.92 -30.91 -3.40
C PRO A 170 5.85 -29.62 -4.24
N GLY A 171 4.71 -28.90 -4.21
CA GLY A 171 4.55 -27.58 -4.80
C GLY A 171 4.84 -26.42 -3.85
N TYR A 172 5.07 -26.69 -2.56
CA TYR A 172 5.48 -25.66 -1.60
C TYR A 172 6.99 -25.57 -1.57
N ASP A 173 7.50 -24.46 -2.08
CA ASP A 173 8.92 -24.15 -1.99
C ASP A 173 9.28 -23.93 -0.52
N MET A 174 10.01 -24.90 0.06
CA MET A 174 10.48 -24.84 1.45
C MET A 174 11.38 -23.62 1.75
N ASN A 175 11.78 -22.86 0.73
CA ASN A 175 12.57 -21.63 0.87
C ASN A 175 11.71 -20.40 1.28
N LEU A 176 10.41 -20.50 1.34
CA LEU A 176 9.52 -19.39 1.72
C LEU A 176 9.37 -19.20 3.24
N GLY A 177 9.93 -20.08 4.07
CA GLY A 177 9.91 -19.94 5.53
C GLY A 177 8.55 -20.19 6.18
N TYR A 178 7.64 -20.90 5.49
CA TYR A 178 6.35 -21.28 6.04
C TYR A 178 6.38 -22.70 6.58
N ASP A 179 5.73 -22.90 7.74
CA ASP A 179 5.62 -24.22 8.35
C ASP A 179 4.49 -25.05 7.71
N SER A 180 3.32 -24.45 7.53
CA SER A 180 2.11 -25.12 7.08
C SER A 180 1.09 -24.13 6.50
N VAL A 181 -0.05 -24.66 6.03
CA VAL A 181 -1.17 -23.88 5.49
C VAL A 181 -2.30 -23.84 6.50
N ARG A 182 -2.77 -22.64 6.85
CA ARG A 182 -3.96 -22.46 7.69
C ARG A 182 -5.23 -22.78 6.91
N PHE A 183 -5.36 -22.16 5.77
CA PHE A 183 -6.32 -22.42 4.68
C PHE A 183 -5.79 -21.76 3.41
N MET A 184 -6.40 -22.08 2.29
CA MET A 184 -5.90 -21.61 0.99
C MET A 184 -5.70 -20.08 0.98
N GLY A 185 -4.48 -19.65 0.76
CA GLY A 185 -4.08 -18.25 0.72
C GLY A 185 -3.52 -17.68 2.01
N PHE A 186 -3.50 -18.46 3.11
CA PHE A 186 -2.87 -18.04 4.37
C PHE A 186 -1.97 -19.14 4.92
N PHE A 187 -0.74 -18.75 5.21
CA PHE A 187 0.31 -19.64 5.69
C PHE A 187 0.54 -19.49 7.18
N ILE A 188 0.89 -20.60 7.82
CA ILE A 188 1.35 -20.62 9.20
C ILE A 188 2.87 -20.44 9.18
N VAL A 189 3.36 -19.37 9.80
CA VAL A 189 4.80 -19.07 9.92
C VAL A 189 5.37 -19.55 11.25
N ASP A 190 4.52 -19.60 12.28
CA ASP A 190 4.87 -20.15 13.61
C ASP A 190 3.63 -20.82 14.20
N PRO A 191 3.58 -22.16 14.22
CA PRO A 191 2.43 -22.89 14.75
C PRO A 191 2.29 -22.75 16.27
N ASP A 192 3.36 -22.49 17.02
CA ASP A 192 3.29 -22.36 18.47
C ASP A 192 2.74 -21.01 18.90
N ALA A 193 3.16 -19.96 18.23
CA ALA A 193 2.56 -18.65 18.38
C ALA A 193 1.17 -18.54 17.73
N GLY A 194 0.83 -19.46 16.83
CA GLY A 194 -0.35 -19.39 15.96
C GLY A 194 -0.25 -18.27 14.93
N ALA A 195 0.98 -17.94 14.50
CA ALA A 195 1.24 -16.83 13.59
C ALA A 195 0.90 -17.21 12.15
N VAL A 196 0.10 -16.38 11.49
CA VAL A 196 -0.33 -16.55 10.10
C VAL A 196 -0.08 -15.29 9.27
N VAL A 197 0.17 -15.49 7.97
CA VAL A 197 0.41 -14.41 7.00
C VAL A 197 -0.23 -14.75 5.65
N GLY A 198 -0.64 -13.74 4.88
CA GLY A 198 -1.10 -13.93 3.50
C GLY A 198 0.02 -14.43 2.59
N GLN A 199 -0.32 -15.28 1.62
CA GLN A 199 0.67 -15.92 0.72
C GLN A 199 1.23 -14.99 -0.36
N PHE A 200 0.55 -13.88 -0.64
CA PHE A 200 0.91 -13.00 -1.76
C PHE A 200 1.77 -11.81 -1.32
N PRO A 201 2.41 -11.10 -2.28
CA PRO A 201 3.11 -9.86 -1.95
C PRO A 201 2.18 -8.83 -1.28
N HIS A 202 2.62 -8.30 -0.17
CA HIS A 202 1.80 -7.51 0.76
C HIS A 202 1.53 -6.07 0.31
N LEU A 203 2.07 -5.64 -0.84
CA LEU A 203 1.91 -4.26 -1.31
C LEU A 203 0.45 -3.92 -1.64
N TYR A 204 -0.25 -4.81 -2.33
CA TYR A 204 -1.66 -4.60 -2.66
C TYR A 204 -2.58 -4.67 -1.43
N PRO A 205 -2.46 -5.65 -0.53
CA PRO A 205 -3.16 -5.62 0.76
C PRO A 205 -2.95 -4.34 1.57
N THR A 206 -1.73 -3.80 1.56
CA THR A 206 -1.45 -2.51 2.23
C THR A 206 -2.25 -1.37 1.63
N TRP A 207 -2.44 -1.35 0.31
CA TRP A 207 -3.31 -0.38 -0.35
C TRP A 207 -4.78 -0.61 -0.05
N VAL A 208 -5.21 -1.86 0.07
CA VAL A 208 -6.56 -2.20 0.54
C VAL A 208 -6.78 -1.66 1.96
N ALA A 209 -5.79 -1.80 2.85
CA ALA A 209 -5.85 -1.24 4.20
C ALA A 209 -6.02 0.30 4.17
N ILE A 210 -5.19 1.00 3.41
CA ILE A 210 -5.28 2.46 3.26
C ILE A 210 -6.67 2.86 2.70
N ALA A 211 -7.17 2.15 1.70
CA ALA A 211 -8.48 2.43 1.11
C ALA A 211 -9.61 2.15 2.10
N TYR A 212 -9.53 1.08 2.88
CA TYR A 212 -10.52 0.73 3.90
C TYR A 212 -10.61 1.80 4.99
N ASP A 213 -9.48 2.35 5.42
CA ASP A 213 -9.42 3.39 6.44
C ASP A 213 -9.87 4.78 5.93
N THR A 214 -10.12 4.94 4.62
CA THR A 214 -10.63 6.21 4.07
C THR A 214 -12.15 6.33 4.12
N HIS A 215 -12.85 5.25 4.42
CA HIS A 215 -14.30 5.20 4.53
C HIS A 215 -14.76 5.25 5.98
#